data_b2f3b0c56933e9c204b6bbd75f2e8e72
#
_entry.id   b2f3b0c56933e9c204b6bbd75f2e8e72
#
_cell.length_a   1.000
_cell.length_b   1.000
_cell.length_c   1.000
_cell.angle_alpha   90.00
_cell.angle_beta   90.00
_cell.angle_gamma   90.00
#
_symmetry.space_group_name_H-M   'P 1'
#
loop_
_entity.id
_entity.type
_entity.pdbx_description
1 polymer ?
#
loop_
_entity_poly.entity_id
_entity_poly.type
_entity_poly.pdbx_seq_one_letter_code
_entity_poly.pdbx_strand_id
1 'polypeptide(L)'
;MRYLPPILCILGLYFILLGCQPPPCSDDGCPEFEKLNELTIPEPIEDIRGSLEYEKYIVPVVDTSSKDEFVYSLNKCITHLYQDVPIEKQIPRELIIAQAAIETGWGKSRFANEANNLFGIRTWNKEEEYMLPIPWTKWPGWGVKVFKTKCDSVAYYIDMINEVYAYAEFREVRAKILEYGEIPNGLDLAPTLTKYASRENYTELVAELITYNIRGVYDL
;
A
#
# COMPACT_ATOMS: atom_id res chain seq x y z
N MET A 1 -6.19 -51.72 -3.74
CA MET A 1 -6.91 -50.51 -3.31
C MET A 1 -6.23 -49.31 -3.99
N ARG A 2 -6.85 -48.78 -5.04
CA ARG A 2 -6.34 -47.63 -5.79
C ARG A 2 -7.13 -46.41 -5.32
N TYR A 3 -6.45 -45.45 -4.71
CA TYR A 3 -7.01 -44.15 -4.40
C TYR A 3 -7.06 -43.29 -5.66
N LEU A 4 -8.24 -42.91 -6.10
CA LEU A 4 -8.47 -41.84 -7.08
C LEU A 4 -8.44 -40.49 -6.33
N PRO A 5 -7.79 -39.45 -6.91
CA PRO A 5 -7.88 -38.10 -6.36
C PRO A 5 -9.24 -37.48 -6.74
N PRO A 6 -9.80 -36.58 -5.91
CA PRO A 6 -11.07 -35.94 -6.20
C PRO A 6 -10.91 -34.90 -7.31
N ILE A 7 -11.59 -35.18 -8.45
CA ILE A 7 -11.93 -34.20 -9.48
C ILE A 7 -13.05 -33.34 -8.89
N LEU A 8 -12.73 -32.24 -8.29
CA LEU A 8 -13.75 -31.32 -7.77
C LEU A 8 -13.27 -29.86 -7.82
N CYS A 9 -12.94 -29.35 -9.01
CA CYS A 9 -12.71 -27.90 -9.23
C CYS A 9 -12.97 -27.41 -10.66
N ILE A 10 -13.71 -28.16 -11.52
CA ILE A 10 -14.00 -27.71 -12.90
C ILE A 10 -15.51 -27.48 -13.11
N LEU A 11 -16.36 -27.68 -12.12
CA LEU A 11 -17.81 -27.46 -12.25
C LEU A 11 -18.30 -26.09 -11.78
N GLY A 12 -17.42 -25.23 -11.25
CA GLY A 12 -17.80 -23.89 -10.77
C GLY A 12 -18.00 -22.84 -11.87
N LEU A 13 -17.47 -23.04 -13.08
CA LEU A 13 -17.54 -22.06 -14.16
C LEU A 13 -18.68 -22.27 -15.15
N TYR A 14 -19.37 -23.39 -15.07
CA TYR A 14 -20.50 -23.69 -15.97
C TYR A 14 -21.87 -23.29 -15.38
N PHE A 15 -21.95 -22.98 -14.09
CA PHE A 15 -23.18 -22.54 -13.43
C PHE A 15 -23.47 -21.04 -13.52
N ILE A 16 -22.52 -20.23 -14.01
CA ILE A 16 -22.71 -18.78 -14.16
C ILE A 16 -23.40 -18.42 -15.50
N LEU A 17 -23.51 -19.36 -16.43
CA LEU A 17 -24.17 -19.13 -17.74
C LEU A 17 -25.58 -19.73 -17.86
N LEU A 18 -26.03 -20.51 -16.88
CA LEU A 18 -27.45 -20.88 -16.75
C LEU A 18 -28.06 -19.88 -15.77
N GLY A 19 -28.60 -18.79 -16.33
CA GLY A 19 -29.30 -17.77 -15.56
C GLY A 19 -30.27 -18.41 -14.58
N CYS A 20 -30.16 -18.10 -13.29
CA CYS A 20 -31.24 -18.26 -12.36
C CYS A 20 -32.37 -17.38 -12.85
N GLN A 21 -33.26 -17.96 -13.67
CA GLN A 21 -34.54 -17.36 -13.89
C GLN A 21 -35.33 -17.49 -12.59
N PRO A 22 -35.88 -16.39 -12.07
CA PRO A 22 -36.80 -16.50 -10.94
C PRO A 22 -37.93 -17.43 -11.32
N PRO A 23 -38.46 -18.25 -10.38
CA PRO A 23 -39.59 -19.12 -10.64
C PRO A 23 -40.76 -18.30 -11.19
N PRO A 24 -41.52 -18.84 -12.14
CA PRO A 24 -42.70 -18.14 -12.67
C PRO A 24 -43.68 -17.86 -11.54
N CYS A 25 -44.13 -16.63 -11.42
CA CYS A 25 -45.18 -16.23 -10.50
C CYS A 25 -46.48 -17.01 -10.87
N SER A 26 -47.12 -17.63 -9.89
CA SER A 26 -48.47 -18.20 -10.06
C SER A 26 -49.49 -17.07 -10.10
N ASP A 27 -50.64 -17.32 -10.73
CA ASP A 27 -51.74 -16.35 -10.94
C ASP A 27 -52.30 -15.72 -9.66
N ASP A 28 -51.89 -16.17 -8.47
CA ASP A 28 -52.32 -15.68 -7.14
C ASP A 28 -51.39 -14.65 -6.49
N GLY A 29 -50.47 -14.04 -7.27
CA GLY A 29 -49.54 -13.01 -6.79
C GLY A 29 -48.23 -13.57 -6.21
N CYS A 30 -47.15 -12.84 -6.32
CA CYS A 30 -45.85 -13.18 -5.72
C CYS A 30 -45.85 -12.76 -4.25
N PRO A 31 -45.91 -13.68 -3.28
CA PRO A 31 -45.99 -13.28 -1.86
C PRO A 31 -44.69 -12.76 -1.25
N GLU A 32 -43.62 -12.69 -2.00
CA GLU A 32 -42.30 -12.31 -1.48
C GLU A 32 -41.96 -10.81 -1.64
N PHE A 33 -42.70 -10.07 -2.46
CA PHE A 33 -42.41 -8.63 -2.65
C PHE A 33 -43.03 -7.75 -1.56
N GLU A 34 -44.05 -8.18 -0.85
CA GLU A 34 -44.63 -7.42 0.28
C GLU A 34 -43.74 -7.43 1.53
N LYS A 35 -42.94 -8.48 1.74
CA LYS A 35 -41.99 -8.54 2.87
C LYS A 35 -40.75 -7.69 2.73
N LEU A 36 -40.40 -7.26 1.51
CA LEU A 36 -39.27 -6.36 1.28
C LEU A 36 -39.57 -4.89 1.61
N ASN A 37 -40.86 -4.52 1.69
CA ASN A 37 -41.26 -3.17 2.10
C ASN A 37 -41.27 -2.95 3.62
N GLU A 38 -41.11 -4.01 4.41
CA GLU A 38 -40.97 -3.93 5.88
C GLU A 38 -39.53 -3.98 6.37
N LEU A 39 -38.53 -4.11 5.45
CA LEU A 39 -37.17 -3.79 5.79
C LEU A 39 -37.11 -2.26 5.92
N THR A 40 -37.37 -1.78 7.14
CA THR A 40 -36.97 -0.44 7.55
C THR A 40 -35.51 -0.27 7.13
N ILE A 41 -35.27 0.53 6.08
CA ILE A 41 -33.94 1.05 5.79
C ILE A 41 -33.49 1.64 7.11
N PRO A 42 -32.42 1.13 7.76
CA PRO A 42 -31.94 1.76 8.97
C PRO A 42 -31.75 3.23 8.64
N GLU A 43 -32.26 4.11 9.50
CA GLU A 43 -32.09 5.55 9.35
C GLU A 43 -30.64 5.81 8.96
N PRO A 44 -30.36 6.75 8.04
CA PRO A 44 -28.99 7.06 7.66
C PRO A 44 -28.23 7.26 8.96
N ILE A 45 -27.15 6.50 9.12
CA ILE A 45 -26.31 6.56 10.32
C ILE A 45 -25.72 7.97 10.33
N GLU A 46 -26.45 8.91 10.94
CA GLU A 46 -26.14 10.34 10.99
C GLU A 46 -25.01 10.56 11.95
N ASP A 47 -24.07 9.86 12.24
CA ASP A 47 -22.89 10.29 13.01
C ASP A 47 -21.72 9.31 13.07
N ILE A 48 -21.40 8.63 11.98
CA ILE A 48 -20.10 7.94 11.93
C ILE A 48 -18.98 8.89 11.46
N ARG A 49 -19.30 10.07 10.94
CA ARG A 49 -18.31 11.00 10.39
C ARG A 49 -17.30 11.58 11.39
N GLY A 50 -17.47 11.34 12.64
CA GLY A 50 -16.56 11.75 13.73
C GLY A 50 -16.13 10.62 14.64
N SER A 51 -16.51 9.37 14.37
CA SER A 51 -16.06 8.25 15.17
C SER A 51 -14.66 7.81 14.75
N LEU A 52 -13.82 7.47 15.72
CA LEU A 52 -12.50 6.86 15.47
C LEU A 52 -12.57 5.63 14.55
N GLU A 53 -13.72 4.98 14.50
CA GLU A 53 -14.01 3.84 13.65
C GLU A 53 -14.16 4.22 12.17
N TYR A 54 -14.73 5.39 11.86
CA TYR A 54 -14.86 5.87 10.47
C TYR A 54 -13.50 6.35 9.92
N GLU A 55 -12.67 7.00 10.74
CA GLU A 55 -11.32 7.40 10.34
C GLU A 55 -10.43 6.21 9.95
N LYS A 56 -10.66 5.04 10.53
CA LYS A 56 -9.95 3.80 10.19
C LYS A 56 -10.13 3.39 8.70
N TYR A 57 -11.24 3.74 8.08
CA TYR A 57 -11.55 3.35 6.69
C TYR A 57 -11.17 4.43 5.66
N ILE A 58 -10.79 5.62 6.10
CA ILE A 58 -10.37 6.69 5.18
C ILE A 58 -8.87 6.59 4.97
N VAL A 59 -8.47 6.26 3.74
CA VAL A 59 -7.06 6.30 3.34
C VAL A 59 -6.55 7.74 3.41
N PRO A 60 -5.54 8.06 4.23
CA PRO A 60 -5.02 9.41 4.34
C PRO A 60 -4.46 9.94 3.02
N VAL A 61 -4.73 11.21 2.74
CA VAL A 61 -4.15 11.90 1.58
C VAL A 61 -2.76 12.40 1.96
N VAL A 62 -1.74 12.04 1.16
CA VAL A 62 -0.39 12.57 1.34
C VAL A 62 -0.28 13.92 0.62
N ASP A 63 -0.19 14.98 1.41
CA ASP A 63 -0.05 16.36 0.95
C ASP A 63 1.42 16.65 0.59
N THR A 64 1.65 17.27 -0.54
CA THR A 64 2.97 17.64 -1.05
C THR A 64 3.15 19.16 -1.18
N SER A 65 2.29 19.95 -0.56
CA SER A 65 2.31 21.42 -0.65
C SER A 65 3.56 22.02 -0.01
N SER A 66 4.00 21.48 1.12
CA SER A 66 5.23 21.84 1.83
C SER A 66 5.98 20.60 2.30
N LYS A 67 7.20 20.79 2.80
CA LYS A 67 8.00 19.72 3.41
C LYS A 67 7.31 19.20 4.69
N ASP A 68 6.79 20.11 5.52
CA ASP A 68 6.15 19.76 6.78
C ASP A 68 4.85 19.00 6.56
N GLU A 69 4.01 19.44 5.61
CA GLU A 69 2.80 18.74 5.22
C GLU A 69 3.10 17.37 4.63
N PHE A 70 4.17 17.27 3.83
CA PHE A 70 4.61 15.97 3.30
C PHE A 70 4.96 14.99 4.41
N VAL A 71 5.79 15.39 5.39
CA VAL A 71 6.18 14.52 6.51
C VAL A 71 4.97 14.17 7.37
N TYR A 72 4.17 15.17 7.74
CA TYR A 72 3.00 14.96 8.60
C TYR A 72 1.95 14.03 7.96
N SER A 73 1.58 14.31 6.71
CA SER A 73 0.57 13.50 6.01
C SER A 73 1.07 12.11 5.65
N LEU A 74 2.36 11.97 5.32
CA LEU A 74 2.97 10.67 5.08
C LEU A 74 3.04 9.84 6.37
N ASN A 75 3.35 10.45 7.52
CA ASN A 75 3.30 9.77 8.81
C ASN A 75 1.88 9.30 9.17
N LYS A 76 0.84 10.09 8.85
CA LYS A 76 -0.56 9.64 8.98
C LYS A 76 -0.87 8.42 8.10
N CYS A 77 -0.39 8.42 6.85
CA CYS A 77 -0.54 7.27 5.97
C CYS A 77 0.14 6.02 6.57
N ILE A 78 1.38 6.14 7.05
CA ILE A 78 2.10 5.03 7.70
C ILE A 78 1.35 4.54 8.94
N THR A 79 0.82 5.46 9.76
CA THR A 79 0.00 5.10 10.94
C THR A 79 -1.24 4.30 10.53
N HIS A 80 -1.93 4.73 9.48
CA HIS A 80 -3.09 4.02 8.94
C HIS A 80 -2.70 2.61 8.45
N LEU A 81 -1.62 2.48 7.70
CA LEU A 81 -1.16 1.19 7.18
C LEU A 81 -0.68 0.24 8.29
N TYR A 82 -0.20 0.76 9.41
CA TYR A 82 0.37 -0.04 10.50
C TYR A 82 -0.64 -0.48 11.56
N GLN A 83 -1.93 -0.11 11.45
CA GLN A 83 -2.95 -0.45 12.45
C GLN A 83 -2.99 -1.95 12.79
N ASP A 84 -2.85 -2.80 11.78
CA ASP A 84 -2.91 -4.26 11.94
C ASP A 84 -1.60 -4.96 11.48
N VAL A 85 -0.50 -4.20 11.32
CA VAL A 85 0.80 -4.74 10.89
C VAL A 85 1.68 -5.01 12.11
N PRO A 86 2.10 -6.27 12.36
CA PRO A 86 2.96 -6.60 13.48
C PRO A 86 4.36 -5.95 13.33
N ILE A 87 5.00 -5.67 14.47
CA ILE A 87 6.28 -4.95 14.53
C ILE A 87 7.38 -5.61 13.68
N GLU A 88 7.35 -6.92 13.55
CA GLU A 88 8.30 -7.71 12.76
C GLU A 88 8.21 -7.42 11.26
N LYS A 89 7.11 -6.81 10.81
CA LYS A 89 6.89 -6.40 9.42
C LYS A 89 6.93 -4.88 9.22
N GLN A 90 6.98 -4.11 10.30
CA GLN A 90 7.07 -2.65 10.18
C GLN A 90 8.47 -2.23 9.74
N ILE A 91 8.52 -1.17 8.96
CA ILE A 91 9.74 -0.44 8.57
C ILE A 91 9.76 0.84 9.40
N PRO A 92 10.91 1.24 9.96
CA PRO A 92 10.98 2.51 10.71
C PRO A 92 10.41 3.67 9.90
N ARG A 93 9.54 4.46 10.53
CA ARG A 93 8.79 5.55 9.86
C ARG A 93 9.71 6.57 9.22
N GLU A 94 10.74 6.97 9.97
CA GLU A 94 11.75 7.91 9.48
C GLU A 94 12.50 7.39 8.25
N LEU A 95 12.67 6.08 8.11
CA LEU A 95 13.28 5.47 6.94
C LEU A 95 12.38 5.56 5.71
N ILE A 96 11.09 5.25 5.85
CA ILE A 96 10.10 5.40 4.77
C ILE A 96 10.04 6.84 4.30
N ILE A 97 9.96 7.79 5.25
CA ILE A 97 9.87 9.23 4.96
C ILE A 97 11.15 9.72 4.28
N ALA A 98 12.34 9.31 4.76
CA ALA A 98 13.61 9.69 4.18
C ALA A 98 13.73 9.21 2.72
N GLN A 99 13.40 7.96 2.45
CA GLN A 99 13.46 7.42 1.10
C GLN A 99 12.45 8.11 0.17
N ALA A 100 11.19 8.26 0.60
CA ALA A 100 10.19 8.98 -0.18
C ALA A 100 10.62 10.43 -0.48
N ALA A 101 11.24 11.11 0.50
CA ALA A 101 11.76 12.47 0.31
C ALA A 101 12.91 12.53 -0.70
N ILE A 102 13.86 11.59 -0.64
CA ILE A 102 15.00 11.51 -1.58
C ILE A 102 14.52 11.24 -3.00
N GLU A 103 13.66 10.23 -3.17
CA GLU A 103 13.19 9.80 -4.50
C GLU A 103 12.31 10.84 -5.19
N THR A 104 11.64 11.70 -4.42
CA THR A 104 10.64 12.61 -4.98
C THR A 104 10.93 14.10 -4.76
N GLY A 105 12.01 14.45 -4.05
CA GLY A 105 12.23 15.83 -3.63
C GLY A 105 11.08 16.33 -2.75
N TRP A 106 10.72 15.58 -1.69
CA TRP A 106 9.61 15.89 -0.80
C TRP A 106 8.25 15.91 -1.51
N GLY A 107 8.01 14.93 -2.38
CA GLY A 107 6.77 14.78 -3.12
C GLY A 107 6.61 15.74 -4.32
N LYS A 108 7.65 16.49 -4.71
CA LYS A 108 7.56 17.47 -5.80
C LYS A 108 7.80 16.90 -7.19
N SER A 109 8.34 15.68 -7.29
CA SER A 109 8.64 15.07 -8.59
C SER A 109 7.38 14.82 -9.43
N ARG A 110 7.55 14.73 -10.74
CA ARG A 110 6.47 14.40 -11.67
C ARG A 110 5.81 13.07 -11.32
N PHE A 111 6.61 12.06 -10.98
CA PHE A 111 6.08 10.73 -10.64
C PHE A 111 5.30 10.72 -9.33
N ALA A 112 5.69 11.55 -8.34
CA ALA A 112 4.90 11.71 -7.13
C ALA A 112 3.54 12.38 -7.40
N ASN A 113 3.48 13.32 -8.33
CA ASN A 113 2.26 14.11 -8.57
C ASN A 113 1.33 13.49 -9.63
N GLU A 114 1.88 12.89 -10.69
CA GLU A 114 1.07 12.35 -11.80
C GLU A 114 0.85 10.83 -11.68
N ALA A 115 1.78 10.09 -11.04
CA ALA A 115 1.69 8.65 -10.85
C ALA A 115 1.42 8.23 -9.40
N ASN A 116 1.31 9.15 -8.45
CA ASN A 116 1.23 8.87 -7.02
C ASN A 116 2.35 7.96 -6.49
N ASN A 117 3.51 7.96 -7.14
CA ASN A 117 4.61 7.05 -6.88
C ASN A 117 5.72 7.77 -6.10
N LEU A 118 5.82 7.46 -4.81
CA LEU A 118 6.77 8.11 -3.90
C LEU A 118 8.16 7.44 -3.88
N PHE A 119 8.33 6.29 -4.52
CA PHE A 119 9.55 5.47 -4.38
C PHE A 119 10.19 5.10 -5.71
N GLY A 120 9.74 5.67 -6.83
CA GLY A 120 10.26 5.33 -8.16
C GLY A 120 10.00 3.87 -8.56
N ILE A 121 8.97 3.25 -8.01
CA ILE A 121 8.62 1.85 -8.26
C ILE A 121 8.32 1.65 -9.74
N ARG A 122 8.93 0.61 -10.33
CA ARG A 122 8.77 0.27 -11.73
C ARG A 122 7.79 -0.89 -11.92
N THR A 123 7.18 -0.93 -13.10
CA THR A 123 6.50 -2.12 -13.61
C THR A 123 7.13 -2.57 -14.91
N TRP A 124 7.19 -3.89 -15.12
CA TRP A 124 7.57 -4.55 -16.36
C TRP A 124 6.37 -5.19 -17.06
N ASN A 125 5.19 -5.04 -16.44
CA ASN A 125 3.93 -5.47 -17.02
C ASN A 125 3.29 -4.30 -17.78
N LYS A 126 3.22 -4.43 -19.11
CA LYS A 126 2.64 -3.41 -20.00
C LYS A 126 1.12 -3.24 -19.85
N GLU A 127 0.45 -4.23 -19.26
CA GLU A 127 -1.00 -4.19 -19.01
C GLU A 127 -1.36 -3.42 -17.72
N GLU A 128 -0.37 -3.14 -16.85
CA GLU A 128 -0.55 -2.26 -15.73
C GLU A 128 -0.50 -0.80 -16.16
N GLU A 129 -1.12 0.09 -15.37
CA GLU A 129 -1.00 1.53 -15.60
C GLU A 129 0.42 2.02 -15.28
N TYR A 130 1.03 2.74 -16.23
CA TYR A 130 2.39 3.22 -16.10
C TYR A 130 2.61 4.58 -16.72
N MET A 131 3.65 5.26 -16.26
CA MET A 131 4.20 6.46 -16.88
C MET A 131 5.57 6.18 -17.47
N LEU A 132 5.84 6.79 -18.63
CA LEU A 132 7.17 6.72 -19.25
C LEU A 132 8.07 7.83 -18.69
N PRO A 133 9.35 7.52 -18.36
CA PRO A 133 10.34 8.53 -18.09
C PRO A 133 10.65 9.37 -19.34
N ILE A 134 10.90 10.65 -19.17
CA ILE A 134 11.37 11.53 -20.26
C ILE A 134 12.81 11.13 -20.63
N PRO A 135 13.17 11.06 -21.90
CA PRO A 135 12.43 11.51 -23.11
C PRO A 135 11.65 10.39 -23.84
N TRP A 136 11.37 9.26 -23.21
CA TRP A 136 10.82 8.10 -23.88
C TRP A 136 9.34 8.29 -24.24
N THR A 137 9.01 7.99 -25.48
CA THR A 137 7.65 8.08 -26.02
C THR A 137 7.06 6.70 -26.32
N LYS A 138 7.87 5.64 -26.22
CA LYS A 138 7.48 4.25 -26.45
C LYS A 138 7.95 3.38 -25.31
N TRP A 139 7.21 2.32 -25.03
CA TRP A 139 7.54 1.33 -24.02
C TRP A 139 8.94 0.73 -24.22
N PRO A 140 9.88 0.92 -23.28
CA PRO A 140 11.25 0.43 -23.39
C PRO A 140 11.47 -0.94 -22.71
N GLY A 141 10.40 -1.62 -22.30
CA GLY A 141 10.41 -2.84 -21.52
C GLY A 141 10.06 -2.62 -20.03
N TRP A 142 9.89 -1.36 -19.59
CA TRP A 142 9.48 -0.99 -18.25
C TRP A 142 8.84 0.39 -18.22
N GLY A 143 8.09 0.68 -17.16
CA GLY A 143 7.51 1.99 -16.89
C GLY A 143 7.52 2.27 -15.39
N VAL A 144 7.25 3.52 -15.01
CA VAL A 144 7.00 3.89 -13.62
C VAL A 144 5.56 3.54 -13.30
N LYS A 145 5.36 2.70 -12.27
CA LYS A 145 4.03 2.21 -11.87
C LYS A 145 3.17 3.37 -11.38
N VAL A 146 1.91 3.40 -11.81
CA VAL A 146 0.90 4.36 -11.34
C VAL A 146 0.12 3.74 -10.19
N PHE A 147 -0.14 4.53 -9.17
CA PHE A 147 -0.94 4.16 -8.00
C PHE A 147 -2.20 5.02 -7.92
N LYS A 148 -3.26 4.51 -7.31
CA LYS A 148 -4.49 5.27 -7.09
C LYS A 148 -4.26 6.44 -6.13
N THR A 149 -3.50 6.20 -5.06
CA THR A 149 -3.11 7.22 -4.08
C THR A 149 -1.61 7.12 -3.77
N LYS A 150 -1.02 8.17 -3.22
CA LYS A 150 0.35 8.14 -2.73
C LYS A 150 0.51 7.13 -1.58
N CYS A 151 -0.53 6.96 -0.76
CA CYS A 151 -0.53 5.98 0.33
C CYS A 151 -0.49 4.53 -0.19
N ASP A 152 -1.10 4.23 -1.35
CA ASP A 152 -0.97 2.91 -1.99
C ASP A 152 0.48 2.63 -2.43
N SER A 153 1.23 3.66 -2.83
CA SER A 153 2.66 3.47 -3.14
C SER A 153 3.49 3.18 -1.89
N VAL A 154 3.09 3.72 -0.73
CA VAL A 154 3.71 3.38 0.58
C VAL A 154 3.41 1.93 0.96
N ALA A 155 2.17 1.49 0.84
CA ALA A 155 1.78 0.10 1.10
C ALA A 155 2.59 -0.87 0.22
N TYR A 156 2.66 -0.60 -1.08
CA TYR A 156 3.45 -1.41 -2.01
C TYR A 156 4.94 -1.43 -1.67
N TYR A 157 5.51 -0.29 -1.26
CA TYR A 157 6.91 -0.22 -0.81
C TYR A 157 7.14 -1.09 0.43
N ILE A 158 6.24 -1.06 1.42
CA ILE A 158 6.32 -1.89 2.63
C ILE A 158 6.30 -3.37 2.27
N ASP A 159 5.39 -3.79 1.39
CA ASP A 159 5.32 -5.17 0.91
C ASP A 159 6.59 -5.58 0.15
N MET A 160 7.08 -4.71 -0.73
CA MET A 160 8.31 -4.95 -1.49
C MET A 160 9.52 -5.21 -0.58
N ILE A 161 9.73 -4.41 0.46
CA ILE A 161 10.82 -4.61 1.42
C ILE A 161 10.62 -5.92 2.22
N ASN A 162 9.40 -6.27 2.53
CA ASN A 162 9.09 -7.47 3.28
C ASN A 162 9.16 -8.77 2.46
N GLU A 163 8.94 -8.73 1.14
CA GLU A 163 8.77 -9.94 0.33
C GLU A 163 9.89 -10.19 -0.67
N VAL A 164 10.44 -9.12 -1.27
CA VAL A 164 11.44 -9.27 -2.33
C VAL A 164 12.77 -9.77 -1.78
N TYR A 165 13.35 -10.78 -2.43
CA TYR A 165 14.62 -11.42 -2.00
C TYR A 165 15.79 -10.43 -1.87
N ALA A 166 15.84 -9.38 -2.70
CA ALA A 166 16.88 -8.37 -2.66
C ALA A 166 17.02 -7.67 -1.28
N TYR A 167 15.96 -7.71 -0.46
CA TYR A 167 15.89 -7.09 0.87
C TYR A 167 15.93 -8.13 2.02
N ALA A 168 16.45 -9.33 1.77
CA ALA A 168 16.58 -10.37 2.80
C ALA A 168 17.45 -9.90 3.98
N GLU A 169 18.59 -9.24 3.70
CA GLU A 169 19.48 -8.69 4.72
C GLU A 169 18.75 -7.67 5.63
N PHE A 170 17.92 -6.81 5.06
CA PHE A 170 17.10 -5.87 5.84
C PHE A 170 16.23 -6.63 6.86
N ARG A 171 15.56 -7.68 6.43
CA ARG A 171 14.69 -8.50 7.30
C ARG A 171 15.46 -9.26 8.36
N GLU A 172 16.64 -9.78 8.03
CA GLU A 172 17.52 -10.48 8.96
C GLU A 172 18.05 -9.55 10.05
N VAL A 173 18.51 -8.36 9.69
CA VAL A 173 19.00 -7.37 10.67
C VAL A 173 17.85 -6.88 11.54
N ARG A 174 16.68 -6.57 10.96
CA ARG A 174 15.48 -6.20 11.72
C ARG A 174 15.10 -7.29 12.74
N ALA A 175 15.07 -8.55 12.32
CA ALA A 175 14.72 -9.66 13.19
C ALA A 175 15.71 -9.82 14.35
N LYS A 176 17.01 -9.65 14.11
CA LYS A 176 18.03 -9.69 15.16
C LYS A 176 17.86 -8.60 16.21
N ILE A 177 17.58 -7.35 15.78
CA ILE A 177 17.35 -6.24 16.69
C ILE A 177 16.15 -6.53 17.59
N LEU A 178 15.06 -7.03 17.01
CA LEU A 178 13.87 -7.44 17.77
C LEU A 178 14.13 -8.60 18.73
N GLU A 179 14.97 -9.56 18.36
CA GLU A 179 15.37 -10.68 19.22
C GLU A 179 16.11 -10.21 20.48
N TYR A 180 16.88 -9.12 20.38
CA TYR A 180 17.51 -8.47 21.55
C TYR A 180 16.55 -7.60 22.36
N GLY A 181 15.27 -7.52 22.00
CA GLY A 181 14.27 -6.71 22.68
C GLY A 181 14.36 -5.20 22.36
N GLU A 182 15.10 -4.84 21.31
CA GLU A 182 15.25 -3.47 20.85
C GLU A 182 14.25 -3.17 19.72
N ILE A 183 13.92 -1.88 19.54
CA ILE A 183 13.06 -1.43 18.44
C ILE A 183 13.97 -1.00 17.27
N PRO A 184 13.85 -1.63 16.08
CA PRO A 184 14.63 -1.23 14.92
C PRO A 184 14.38 0.22 14.54
N ASN A 185 15.42 0.94 14.24
CA ASN A 185 15.34 2.33 13.77
C ASN A 185 15.93 2.48 12.35
N GLY A 186 15.63 3.62 11.70
CA GLY A 186 16.02 3.85 10.32
C GLY A 186 17.52 3.89 10.09
N LEU A 187 18.33 4.32 11.08
CA LEU A 187 19.80 4.36 10.96
C LEU A 187 20.41 2.96 11.04
N ASP A 188 19.81 2.05 11.81
CA ASP A 188 20.27 0.67 11.91
C ASP A 188 20.02 -0.09 10.61
N LEU A 189 18.91 0.20 9.94
CA LEU A 189 18.45 -0.55 8.77
C LEU A 189 18.84 0.08 7.42
N ALA A 190 19.10 1.38 7.34
CA ALA A 190 19.53 2.04 6.10
C ALA A 190 20.73 1.37 5.43
N PRO A 191 21.80 0.92 6.14
CA PRO A 191 22.95 0.27 5.53
C PRO A 191 22.62 -1.01 4.75
N THR A 192 21.50 -1.69 5.06
CA THR A 192 21.10 -2.93 4.40
C THR A 192 20.40 -2.70 3.04
N LEU A 193 20.08 -1.44 2.71
CA LEU A 193 19.34 -1.06 1.49
C LEU A 193 20.25 -0.88 0.27
N THR A 194 21.39 -1.56 0.20
CA THR A 194 22.39 -1.45 -0.88
C THR A 194 21.85 -1.80 -2.27
N LYS A 195 20.75 -2.56 -2.34
CA LYS A 195 20.08 -2.95 -3.59
C LYS A 195 18.92 -2.03 -3.99
N TYR A 196 18.58 -1.06 -3.14
CA TYR A 196 17.47 -0.15 -3.41
C TYR A 196 17.80 0.86 -4.51
N ALA A 197 18.97 1.46 -4.46
CA ALA A 197 19.44 2.42 -5.45
C ALA A 197 20.84 2.09 -5.95
N SER A 198 21.13 2.49 -7.19
CA SER A 198 22.45 2.32 -7.81
C SER A 198 23.46 3.42 -7.42
N ARG A 199 23.04 4.41 -6.64
CA ARG A 199 23.87 5.52 -6.20
C ARG A 199 24.77 5.07 -5.05
N GLU A 200 26.09 5.24 -5.19
CA GLU A 200 27.09 4.77 -4.21
C GLU A 200 26.89 5.31 -2.79
N ASN A 201 26.49 6.59 -2.64
CA ASN A 201 26.29 7.22 -1.34
C ASN A 201 24.82 7.29 -0.93
N TYR A 202 23.99 6.34 -1.37
CA TYR A 202 22.54 6.38 -1.08
C TYR A 202 22.22 6.20 0.40
N THR A 203 22.89 5.23 1.04
CA THR A 203 22.69 4.93 2.46
C THR A 203 23.13 6.08 3.37
N GLU A 204 24.24 6.74 3.03
CA GLU A 204 24.70 7.94 3.73
C GLU A 204 23.69 9.08 3.62
N LEU A 205 23.15 9.31 2.41
CA LEU A 205 22.11 10.31 2.20
C LEU A 205 20.85 10.04 3.03
N VAL A 206 20.41 8.79 3.09
CA VAL A 206 19.28 8.38 3.92
C VAL A 206 19.59 8.67 5.39
N ALA A 207 20.76 8.28 5.88
CA ALA A 207 21.17 8.49 7.26
C ALA A 207 21.28 9.99 7.62
N GLU A 208 21.84 10.82 6.72
CA GLU A 208 21.89 12.27 6.89
C GLU A 208 20.50 12.89 6.96
N LEU A 209 19.59 12.46 6.08
CA LEU A 209 18.23 12.99 6.06
C LEU A 209 17.47 12.61 7.34
N ILE A 210 17.61 11.38 7.79
CA ILE A 210 17.02 10.93 9.06
C ILE A 210 17.56 11.78 10.21
N THR A 211 18.88 11.94 10.30
CA THR A 211 19.54 12.59 11.44
C THR A 211 19.22 14.08 11.51
N TYR A 212 19.33 14.80 10.41
CA TYR A 212 19.32 16.27 10.42
C TYR A 212 18.00 16.88 9.96
N ASN A 213 17.13 16.11 9.31
CA ASN A 213 15.92 16.66 8.70
C ASN A 213 14.63 16.01 9.21
N ILE A 214 14.71 14.87 9.87
CA ILE A 214 13.52 14.14 10.33
C ILE A 214 13.53 13.98 11.85
N ARG A 215 14.53 13.31 12.41
CA ARG A 215 14.64 13.11 13.87
C ARG A 215 14.86 14.44 14.58
N GLY A 216 14.16 14.64 15.69
CA GLY A 216 14.23 15.86 16.47
C GLY A 216 13.56 17.09 15.84
N VAL A 217 13.11 16.99 14.56
CA VAL A 217 12.32 18.01 13.87
C VAL A 217 10.85 17.64 13.88
N TYR A 218 10.55 16.36 13.71
CA TYR A 218 9.20 15.82 13.71
C TYR A 218 9.05 14.76 14.80
N ASP A 219 7.89 14.77 15.46
CA ASP A 219 7.47 13.72 16.39
C ASP A 219 6.77 12.62 15.59
N LEU A 220 7.45 11.45 15.42
CA LEU A 220 7.03 10.36 14.53
C LEU A 220 6.64 9.10 15.31
#